data_5666b79bf0f0dbb04c43b5affcc2c808
#
_entry.id   5666b79bf0f0dbb04c43b5affcc2c808
#
_cell.length_a   1.000
_cell.length_b   1.000
_cell.length_c   1.000
_cell.angle_alpha   90.00
_cell.angle_beta   90.00
_cell.angle_gamma   90.00
#
_symmetry.space_group_name_H-M   'P 1'
#
loop_
_entity.id
_entity.type
_entity.pdbx_description
1 polymer ?
#
loop_
_entity_poly.entity_id
_entity_poly.type
_entity_poly.pdbx_seq_one_letter_code
_entity_poly.pdbx_strand_id
1 'polypeptide(L)' 'DNVQVTKVDVNEQNVQAVGFYEYMGFNIYKRSDLDGEGKEYPILHMRL' A
#
# COMPACT_ATOMS: atom_id res chain seq x y z
N ASP A 1 -0.63 -14.37 19.77
CA ASP A 1 0.21 -13.31 19.31
C ASP A 1 -0.55 -12.34 18.43
N ASN A 2 -0.57 -11.10 18.81
CA ASN A 2 -1.41 -10.13 18.17
C ASN A 2 -0.61 -9.25 17.25
N VAL A 3 -0.37 -9.74 16.06
CA VAL A 3 0.26 -8.92 15.05
C VAL A 3 -0.83 -8.07 14.42
N GLN A 4 -0.79 -6.79 14.68
CA GLN A 4 -1.72 -5.88 14.06
C GLN A 4 -1.05 -5.28 12.85
N VAL A 5 -1.67 -5.50 11.69
CA VAL A 5 -1.16 -4.91 10.47
C VAL A 5 -1.70 -3.50 10.39
N THR A 6 -0.84 -2.53 10.68
CA THR A 6 -1.23 -1.12 10.62
C THR A 6 -0.64 -0.42 9.40
N LYS A 7 0.24 -1.08 8.66
CA LYS A 7 0.85 -0.53 7.46
C LYS A 7 0.88 -1.59 6.38
N VAL A 8 0.59 -1.19 5.16
CA VAL A 8 0.63 -2.10 4.01
C VAL A 8 1.27 -1.38 2.83
N ASP A 9 1.89 -2.17 1.95
CA ASP A 9 2.44 -1.67 0.69
C ASP A 9 1.62 -2.29 -0.42
N VAL A 10 1.06 -1.44 -1.29
CA VAL A 10 0.14 -1.89 -2.32
C VAL A 10 0.60 -1.33 -3.66
N ASN A 11 0.63 -2.18 -4.68
CA ASN A 11 0.92 -1.72 -6.03
C ASN A 11 -0.19 -0.77 -6.49
N GLU A 12 0.20 0.40 -6.97
CA GLU A 12 -0.75 1.42 -7.39
C GLU A 12 -1.67 0.91 -8.49
N GLN A 13 -1.18 0.01 -9.32
CA GLN A 13 -1.96 -0.54 -10.41
C GLN A 13 -3.00 -1.55 -9.95
N ASN A 14 -2.87 -2.03 -8.73
CA ASN A 14 -3.84 -2.96 -8.17
C ASN A 14 -4.97 -2.17 -7.49
N VAL A 15 -5.87 -1.65 -8.34
CA VAL A 15 -6.93 -0.76 -7.87
C VAL A 15 -7.85 -1.44 -6.86
N GLN A 16 -8.07 -2.73 -7.02
CA GLN A 16 -8.95 -3.46 -6.11
C GLN A 16 -8.36 -3.50 -4.71
N ALA A 17 -7.06 -3.77 -4.61
CA ALA A 17 -6.41 -3.81 -3.31
C ALA A 17 -6.37 -2.44 -2.67
N VAL A 18 -6.07 -1.40 -3.46
CA VAL A 18 -6.06 -0.04 -2.94
C VAL A 18 -7.43 0.32 -2.38
N GLY A 19 -8.49 0.04 -3.15
CA GLY A 19 -9.84 0.31 -2.70
C GLY A 19 -10.21 -0.46 -1.44
N PHE A 20 -9.77 -1.71 -1.37
CA PHE A 20 -10.04 -2.55 -0.22
C PHE A 20 -9.43 -1.95 1.05
N TYR A 21 -8.17 -1.54 0.97
CA TYR A 21 -7.51 -0.98 2.14
C TYR A 21 -8.08 0.38 2.51
N GLU A 22 -8.44 1.19 1.53
CA GLU A 22 -9.09 2.46 1.83
C GLU A 22 -10.42 2.25 2.53
N TYR A 23 -11.16 1.23 2.10
CA TYR A 23 -12.42 0.88 2.75
C TYR A 23 -12.20 0.49 4.21
N MET A 24 -11.06 -0.14 4.49
CA MET A 24 -10.72 -0.56 5.85
C MET A 24 -10.22 0.59 6.72
N GLY A 25 -10.04 1.76 6.15
CA GLY A 25 -9.60 2.93 6.90
C GLY A 25 -8.15 3.27 6.72
N PHE A 26 -7.45 2.58 5.82
CA PHE A 26 -6.04 2.89 5.54
C PHE A 26 -5.94 4.16 4.72
N ASN A 27 -4.90 4.93 4.97
CA ASN A 27 -4.62 6.15 4.22
C ASN A 27 -3.23 6.08 3.62
N ILE A 28 -3.09 6.62 2.42
CA ILE A 28 -1.80 6.67 1.74
C ILE A 28 -0.96 7.75 2.41
N TYR A 29 0.23 7.37 2.87
CA TYR A 29 1.13 8.34 3.50
C TYR A 29 2.42 8.52 2.71
N LYS A 30 2.68 7.64 1.72
CA LYS A 30 3.88 7.74 0.92
C LYS A 30 3.65 6.98 -0.37
N ARG A 31 4.32 7.41 -1.42
CA ARG A 31 4.29 6.74 -2.71
C ARG A 31 5.72 6.58 -3.20
N SER A 32 6.07 5.38 -3.63
CA SER A 32 7.36 5.10 -4.22
C SER A 32 7.17 4.85 -5.71
N ASP A 33 8.00 5.45 -6.56
CA ASP A 33 7.87 5.29 -8.00
C ASP A 33 8.41 3.95 -8.48
N LEU A 34 9.32 3.36 -7.71
CA LEU A 34 9.96 2.10 -8.07
C LEU A 34 9.77 1.11 -6.94
N ASP A 35 9.68 -0.18 -7.29
CA ASP A 35 9.65 -1.19 -6.25
C ASP A 35 11.07 -1.42 -5.72
N GLY A 36 11.21 -2.35 -4.77
CA GLY A 36 12.49 -2.61 -4.14
C GLY A 36 13.55 -3.17 -5.07
N GLU A 37 13.16 -3.60 -6.28
CA GLU A 37 14.07 -4.13 -7.27
C GLU A 37 14.38 -3.14 -8.38
N GLY A 38 13.88 -1.91 -8.25
CA GLY A 38 14.13 -0.88 -9.24
C GLY A 38 13.23 -0.94 -10.46
N LYS A 39 12.17 -1.73 -10.41
CA LYS A 39 11.22 -1.79 -11.50
C LYS A 39 10.22 -0.66 -11.38
N GLU A 40 9.68 -0.24 -12.52
CA GLU A 40 8.74 0.87 -12.54
C GLU A 40 7.34 0.42 -12.14
N TYR A 41 7.21 -0.02 -10.89
CA TYR A 41 5.91 -0.38 -10.34
C TYR A 41 5.67 0.48 -9.12
N PRO A 42 4.86 1.53 -9.26
CA PRO A 42 4.59 2.43 -8.14
C PRO A 42 3.96 1.67 -6.98
N ILE A 43 4.47 1.93 -5.78
CA ILE A 43 3.97 1.31 -4.57
C ILE A 43 3.36 2.38 -3.69
N LEU A 44 2.13 2.16 -3.26
CA LEU A 44 1.47 3.04 -2.31
C LEU A 44 1.66 2.47 -0.91
N HIS A 45 2.20 3.30 -0.04
CA HIS A 45 2.41 2.92 1.36
C HIS A 45 1.22 3.48 2.15
N MET A 46 0.46 2.59 2.74
CA MET A 46 -0.76 2.97 3.44
C MET A 46 -0.68 2.57 4.89
N ARG A 47 -1.38 3.31 5.73
CA ARG A 47 -1.44 3.01 7.16
C ARG A 47 -2.79 3.43 7.72
N LEU A 48 -3.11 2.84 8.85
CA LEU A 48 -4.29 3.24 9.61
C LEU A 48 -4.07 4.56 10.34
#